data_b32a55cdafdf5a8c7f1c807daa97968e
#
_entry.id   b32a55cdafdf5a8c7f1c807daa97968e
#
_cell.length_a   1.000
_cell.length_b   1.000
_cell.length_c   1.000
_cell.angle_alpha   90.00
_cell.angle_beta   90.00
_cell.angle_gamma   90.00
#
_symmetry.space_group_name_H-M   'P 1'
#
loop_
_entity.id
_entity.type
_entity.pdbx_description
1 polymer ?
#
loop_
_entity_poly.entity_id
_entity_poly.type
_entity_poly.pdbx_seq_one_letter_code
_entity_poly.pdbx_strand_id
1 'polypeptide(L)'
;MVYLVLIYALVYALGEFVSGRIGLPHSVTFAGLAVFLAAALILYRRRYGLGACRRGRKRWPGLLLLLLWPAGDLVLAACGRSAGADGFFACGLYVVCGMAEELAFRGYLWEHTRRLRPLTAAGLNAALFGVFHAVNLIGGAPGAVGIQAVCAACTGFALCGTVAYYRSVVPALGIHALINLFGGLFPADNLRGAGLLVSGFCAACSVLAGLWMLRAEENGKHETVH
;
A
#
# COMPACT_ATOMS: atom_id res chain seq x y z
N MET A 1 4.87 -12.83 11.71
CA MET A 1 3.94 -11.91 11.02
C MET A 1 2.96 -11.25 11.99
N VAL A 2 2.13 -11.99 12.73
CA VAL A 2 1.14 -11.42 13.68
C VAL A 2 1.77 -10.40 14.62
N TYR A 3 2.93 -10.71 15.20
CA TYR A 3 3.65 -9.77 16.09
C TYR A 3 4.02 -8.45 15.41
N LEU A 4 4.39 -8.46 14.13
CA LEU A 4 4.70 -7.21 13.40
C LEU A 4 3.46 -6.32 13.27
N VAL A 5 2.30 -6.90 12.94
CA VAL A 5 1.04 -6.16 12.84
C VAL A 5 0.63 -5.63 14.22
N LEU A 6 0.78 -6.44 15.28
CA LEU A 6 0.47 -6.01 16.65
C LEU A 6 1.38 -4.89 17.13
N ILE A 7 2.70 -4.98 16.86
CA ILE A 7 3.66 -3.92 17.21
C ILE A 7 3.33 -2.64 16.42
N TYR A 8 3.05 -2.75 15.13
CA TYR A 8 2.62 -1.61 14.31
C TYR A 8 1.39 -0.92 14.91
N ALA A 9 0.33 -1.69 15.22
CA ALA A 9 -0.90 -1.16 15.79
C ALA A 9 -0.66 -0.50 17.16
N LEU A 10 0.18 -1.10 18.00
CA LEU A 10 0.55 -0.56 19.32
C LEU A 10 1.33 0.76 19.18
N VAL A 11 2.33 0.79 18.31
CA VAL A 11 3.13 2.02 18.05
C VAL A 11 2.23 3.13 17.52
N TYR A 12 1.30 2.79 16.62
CA TYR A 12 0.34 3.75 16.09
C TYR A 12 -0.57 4.31 17.21
N ALA A 13 -1.24 3.44 17.96
CA ALA A 13 -2.17 3.85 18.99
C ALA A 13 -1.51 4.67 20.12
N LEU A 14 -0.36 4.23 20.62
CA LEU A 14 0.40 4.95 21.65
C LEU A 14 0.94 6.27 21.09
N GLY A 15 1.42 6.28 19.86
CA GLY A 15 1.93 7.47 19.18
C GLY A 15 0.84 8.54 19.06
N GLU A 16 -0.37 8.20 18.59
CA GLU A 16 -1.50 9.13 18.48
C GLU A 16 -1.93 9.66 19.86
N PHE A 17 -2.00 8.77 20.85
CA PHE A 17 -2.32 9.19 22.21
C PHE A 17 -1.33 10.23 22.76
N VAL A 18 -0.03 9.97 22.63
CA VAL A 18 1.02 10.89 23.10
C VAL A 18 1.05 12.17 22.27
N SER A 19 0.96 12.07 20.94
CA SER A 19 0.92 13.23 20.04
C SER A 19 -0.21 14.21 20.41
N GLY A 20 -1.40 13.67 20.72
CA GLY A 20 -2.52 14.47 21.19
C GLY A 20 -2.27 15.15 22.53
N ARG A 21 -1.56 14.47 23.45
CA ARG A 21 -1.24 15.03 24.78
C ARG A 21 -0.23 16.18 24.74
N ILE A 22 0.74 16.13 23.83
CA ILE A 22 1.77 17.18 23.69
C ILE A 22 1.34 18.31 22.74
N GLY A 23 0.16 18.23 22.13
CA GLY A 23 -0.35 19.25 21.20
C GLY A 23 0.38 19.29 19.85
N LEU A 24 1.10 18.24 19.48
CA LEU A 24 1.77 18.06 18.17
C LEU A 24 1.18 16.87 17.44
N PRO A 25 0.06 17.03 16.69
CA PRO A 25 -0.62 15.93 16.03
C PRO A 25 0.33 15.08 15.18
N HIS A 26 0.18 13.77 15.26
CA HIS A 26 0.91 12.76 14.49
C HIS A 26 2.44 12.72 14.69
N SER A 27 3.05 13.63 15.46
CA SER A 27 4.52 13.74 15.58
C SER A 27 5.17 12.50 16.19
N VAL A 28 4.66 12.00 17.30
CA VAL A 28 5.19 10.82 18.00
C VAL A 28 4.86 9.54 17.22
N THR A 29 3.67 9.49 16.60
CA THR A 29 3.26 8.38 15.73
C THR A 29 4.19 8.27 14.54
N PHE A 30 4.46 9.38 13.85
CA PHE A 30 5.40 9.42 12.74
C PHE A 30 6.79 8.93 13.15
N ALA A 31 7.35 9.49 14.23
CA ALA A 31 8.67 9.09 14.72
C ALA A 31 8.73 7.60 15.12
N GLY A 32 7.73 7.13 15.86
CA GLY A 32 7.62 5.73 16.28
C GLY A 32 7.51 4.76 15.12
N LEU A 33 6.66 5.06 14.12
CA LEU A 33 6.51 4.23 12.93
C LEU A 33 7.73 4.32 12.01
N ALA A 34 8.42 5.44 11.93
CA ALA A 34 9.68 5.54 11.18
C ALA A 34 10.77 4.63 11.77
N VAL A 35 10.89 4.61 13.11
CA VAL A 35 11.81 3.68 13.80
C VAL A 35 11.38 2.23 13.61
N PHE A 36 10.09 1.94 13.75
CA PHE A 36 9.54 0.60 13.48
C PHE A 36 9.84 0.14 12.05
N LEU A 37 9.57 0.98 11.06
CA LEU A 37 9.83 0.69 9.65
C LEU A 37 11.32 0.42 9.39
N ALA A 38 12.21 1.27 9.94
CA ALA A 38 13.66 1.08 9.79
C ALA A 38 14.11 -0.27 10.38
N ALA A 39 13.68 -0.59 11.59
CA ALA A 39 14.00 -1.87 12.25
C ALA A 39 13.44 -3.07 11.45
N ALA A 40 12.17 -3.00 11.04
CA ALA A 40 11.53 -4.05 10.25
C ALA A 40 12.21 -4.25 8.89
N LEU A 41 12.61 -3.16 8.23
CA LEU A 41 13.33 -3.20 6.94
C LEU A 41 14.73 -3.81 7.08
N ILE A 42 15.46 -3.47 8.14
CA ILE A 42 16.78 -4.06 8.44
C ILE A 42 16.65 -5.57 8.66
N LEU A 43 15.67 -5.98 9.48
CA LEU A 43 15.41 -7.40 9.74
C LEU A 43 14.99 -8.15 8.48
N TYR A 44 14.09 -7.56 7.67
CA TYR A 44 13.66 -8.13 6.40
C TYR A 44 14.84 -8.31 5.44
N ARG A 45 15.65 -7.25 5.27
CA ARG A 45 16.84 -7.29 4.41
C ARG A 45 17.85 -8.37 4.83
N ARG A 46 18.07 -8.53 6.14
CA ARG A 46 18.98 -9.56 6.67
C ARG A 46 18.48 -10.97 6.42
N ARG A 47 17.16 -11.17 6.48
CA ARG A 47 16.55 -12.52 6.38
C ARG A 47 16.23 -12.93 4.95
N TYR A 48 15.76 -12.03 4.12
CA TYR A 48 15.22 -12.32 2.79
C TYR A 48 15.93 -11.57 1.66
N GLY A 49 16.70 -10.54 1.98
CA GLY A 49 17.18 -9.57 0.99
C GLY A 49 16.06 -8.65 0.50
N LEU A 50 16.42 -7.55 -0.13
CA LEU A 50 15.43 -6.64 -0.74
C LEU A 50 14.99 -7.10 -2.13
N GLY A 51 15.60 -8.16 -2.63
CA GLY A 51 15.44 -8.61 -4.00
C GLY A 51 16.17 -7.71 -5.00
N ALA A 52 16.74 -8.28 -6.03
CA ALA A 52 17.26 -7.51 -7.16
C ALA A 52 16.14 -7.35 -8.18
N CYS A 53 15.83 -6.11 -8.54
CA CYS A 53 14.86 -5.86 -9.61
C CYS A 53 15.36 -6.55 -10.89
N ARG A 54 14.55 -7.43 -11.47
CA ARG A 54 14.91 -8.23 -12.64
C ARG A 54 15.26 -7.34 -13.83
N ARG A 55 16.49 -7.45 -14.37
CA ARG A 55 16.88 -6.76 -15.58
C ARG A 55 16.08 -7.30 -16.78
N GLY A 56 15.71 -6.42 -17.70
CA GLY A 56 14.99 -6.80 -18.94
C GLY A 56 13.47 -6.85 -18.82
N ARG A 57 12.89 -6.78 -17.64
CA ARG A 57 11.43 -6.68 -17.48
C ARG A 57 10.91 -5.30 -17.89
N LYS A 58 9.77 -5.29 -18.60
CA LYS A 58 9.08 -4.04 -18.95
C LYS A 58 8.68 -3.28 -17.68
N ARG A 59 8.96 -1.98 -17.62
CA ARG A 59 8.72 -1.16 -16.42
C ARG A 59 7.32 -0.54 -16.38
N TRP A 60 6.65 -0.47 -17.52
CA TRP A 60 5.37 0.23 -17.65
C TRP A 60 4.25 -0.21 -16.68
N PRO A 61 4.09 -1.50 -16.28
CA PRO A 61 3.02 -1.85 -15.35
C PRO A 61 3.20 -1.22 -13.97
N GLY A 62 4.44 -1.17 -13.47
CA GLY A 62 4.76 -0.47 -12.23
C GLY A 62 4.60 1.04 -12.35
N LEU A 63 5.00 1.62 -13.49
CA LEU A 63 4.79 3.05 -13.78
C LEU A 63 3.30 3.40 -13.88
N LEU A 64 2.48 2.53 -14.47
CA LEU A 64 1.04 2.71 -14.52
C LEU A 64 0.46 2.82 -13.10
N LEU A 65 0.84 1.89 -12.23
CA LEU A 65 0.39 1.94 -10.83
C LEU A 65 0.92 3.17 -10.09
N LEU A 66 2.18 3.56 -10.34
CA LEU A 66 2.80 4.73 -9.74
C LEU A 66 2.07 6.03 -10.09
N LEU A 67 1.56 6.14 -11.31
CA LEU A 67 0.95 7.37 -11.83
C LEU A 67 -0.57 7.38 -11.71
N LEU A 68 -1.22 6.22 -11.73
CA LEU A 68 -2.68 6.10 -11.83
C LEU A 68 -3.41 6.72 -10.64
N TRP A 69 -3.07 6.33 -9.41
CA TRP A 69 -3.71 6.85 -8.21
C TRP A 69 -3.38 8.32 -7.96
N PRO A 70 -2.10 8.74 -7.93
CA PRO A 70 -1.75 10.16 -7.83
C PRO A 70 -2.38 11.04 -8.92
N ALA A 71 -2.44 10.54 -10.16
CA ALA A 71 -3.10 11.26 -11.24
C ALA A 71 -4.62 11.39 -10.99
N GLY A 72 -5.26 10.35 -10.49
CA GLY A 72 -6.66 10.39 -10.06
C GLY A 72 -6.90 11.45 -8.99
N ASP A 73 -6.07 11.48 -7.96
CA ASP A 73 -6.15 12.47 -6.87
C ASP A 73 -5.93 13.90 -7.38
N LEU A 74 -4.96 14.11 -8.29
CA LEU A 74 -4.72 15.39 -8.93
C LEU A 74 -5.90 15.85 -9.78
N VAL A 75 -6.53 14.96 -10.55
CA VAL A 75 -7.74 15.27 -11.32
C VAL A 75 -8.87 15.71 -10.39
N LEU A 76 -9.05 15.00 -9.29
CA LEU A 76 -10.06 15.34 -8.30
C LEU A 76 -9.76 16.69 -7.61
N ALA A 77 -8.49 17.00 -7.35
CA ALA A 77 -8.08 18.31 -6.84
C ALA A 77 -8.39 19.43 -7.82
N ALA A 78 -8.09 19.25 -9.11
CA ALA A 78 -8.40 20.22 -10.16
C ALA A 78 -9.91 20.48 -10.30
N CYS A 79 -10.77 19.54 -9.89
CA CYS A 79 -12.22 19.69 -9.85
C CYS A 79 -12.75 20.46 -8.62
N GLY A 80 -11.91 21.23 -7.93
CA GLY A 80 -12.33 22.16 -6.87
C GLY A 80 -12.23 21.58 -5.45
N ARG A 81 -11.38 20.59 -5.23
CA ARG A 81 -11.12 20.04 -3.90
C ARG A 81 -9.97 20.77 -3.23
N SER A 82 -10.21 21.26 -2.02
CA SER A 82 -9.13 21.80 -1.20
C SER A 82 -8.18 20.67 -0.81
N ALA A 83 -6.87 20.88 -0.98
CA ALA A 83 -5.88 20.08 -0.30
C ALA A 83 -6.11 20.23 1.21
N GLY A 84 -6.35 19.13 1.90
CA GLY A 84 -6.25 19.11 3.34
C GLY A 84 -4.78 19.32 3.66
N ALA A 85 -4.41 20.53 4.07
CA ALA A 85 -3.06 20.83 4.48
C ALA A 85 -2.84 20.26 5.91
N ASP A 86 -2.87 18.94 6.02
CA ASP A 86 -2.38 18.26 7.19
C ASP A 86 -0.86 18.48 7.22
N GLY A 87 -0.32 19.01 8.29
CA GLY A 87 1.06 19.47 8.36
C GLY A 87 2.11 18.40 8.02
N PHE A 88 3.37 18.77 8.07
CA PHE A 88 4.54 17.93 7.73
C PHE A 88 4.48 16.52 8.35
N PHE A 89 4.09 16.40 9.62
CA PHE A 89 4.01 15.10 10.30
C PHE A 89 2.92 14.19 9.74
N ALA A 90 1.78 14.74 9.31
CA ALA A 90 0.72 13.96 8.70
C ALA A 90 1.17 13.39 7.33
N CYS A 91 1.77 14.22 6.48
CA CYS A 91 2.32 13.77 5.20
C CYS A 91 3.39 12.69 5.39
N GLY A 92 4.30 12.90 6.36
CA GLY A 92 5.31 11.91 6.72
C GLY A 92 4.70 10.61 7.22
N LEU A 93 3.66 10.70 8.06
CA LEU A 93 2.93 9.55 8.57
C LEU A 93 2.30 8.72 7.43
N TYR A 94 1.63 9.36 6.46
CA TYR A 94 1.04 8.65 5.32
C TYR A 94 2.07 7.84 4.53
N VAL A 95 3.25 8.43 4.27
CA VAL A 95 4.36 7.76 3.58
C VAL A 95 4.86 6.56 4.40
N VAL A 96 5.14 6.77 5.68
CA VAL A 96 5.69 5.71 6.57
C VAL A 96 4.68 4.59 6.78
N CYS A 97 3.39 4.91 6.94
CA CYS A 97 2.32 3.90 7.03
C CYS A 97 2.28 3.04 5.78
N GLY A 98 2.23 3.63 4.58
CA GLY A 98 2.20 2.88 3.33
C GLY A 98 3.42 1.96 3.17
N MET A 99 4.60 2.43 3.52
CA MET A 99 5.83 1.60 3.47
C MET A 99 5.80 0.47 4.52
N ALA A 100 5.33 0.73 5.73
CA ALA A 100 5.24 -0.27 6.80
C ALA A 100 4.23 -1.38 6.45
N GLU A 101 3.09 -0.99 5.88
CA GLU A 101 2.07 -1.92 5.40
C GLU A 101 2.62 -2.79 4.26
N GLU A 102 3.32 -2.21 3.29
CA GLU A 102 3.93 -2.99 2.21
C GLU A 102 4.95 -3.98 2.75
N LEU A 103 5.77 -3.56 3.70
CA LEU A 103 6.75 -4.47 4.29
C LEU A 103 6.06 -5.63 5.03
N ALA A 104 4.96 -5.36 5.74
CA ALA A 104 4.18 -6.40 6.42
C ALA A 104 3.51 -7.36 5.43
N PHE A 105 2.82 -6.83 4.42
CA PHE A 105 2.00 -7.64 3.51
C PHE A 105 2.80 -8.19 2.33
N ARG A 106 3.56 -7.36 1.59
CA ARG A 106 4.31 -7.75 0.37
C ARG A 106 5.75 -8.16 0.68
N GLY A 107 6.25 -7.80 1.86
CA GLY A 107 7.45 -8.37 2.40
C GLY A 107 7.16 -9.69 3.14
N TYR A 108 6.83 -9.59 4.42
CA TYR A 108 6.75 -10.77 5.30
C TYR A 108 5.63 -11.74 4.96
N LEU A 109 4.40 -11.28 4.70
CA LEU A 109 3.28 -12.19 4.39
C LEU A 109 3.49 -12.85 3.02
N TRP A 110 3.96 -12.11 2.03
CA TRP A 110 4.29 -12.64 0.71
C TRP A 110 5.32 -13.76 0.78
N GLU A 111 6.38 -13.61 1.56
CA GLU A 111 7.40 -14.65 1.73
C GLU A 111 6.83 -15.97 2.28
N HIS A 112 5.76 -15.91 3.08
CA HIS A 112 5.08 -17.09 3.60
C HIS A 112 4.08 -17.70 2.60
N THR A 113 3.45 -16.87 1.77
CA THR A 113 2.40 -17.28 0.82
C THR A 113 2.92 -17.59 -0.58
N ARG A 114 4.14 -17.17 -0.95
CA ARG A 114 4.73 -17.37 -2.29
C ARG A 114 4.89 -18.83 -2.74
N ARG A 115 4.72 -19.79 -1.82
CA ARG A 115 4.67 -21.22 -2.13
C ARG A 115 3.36 -21.64 -2.80
N LEU A 116 2.31 -20.85 -2.62
CA LEU A 116 1.04 -21.02 -3.32
C LEU A 116 1.19 -20.60 -4.79
N ARG A 117 0.18 -20.91 -5.59
CA ARG A 117 0.10 -20.35 -6.96
C ARG A 117 0.08 -18.83 -6.88
N PRO A 118 0.77 -18.10 -7.77
CA PRO A 118 0.93 -16.64 -7.69
C PRO A 118 -0.41 -15.90 -7.55
N LEU A 119 -1.44 -16.29 -8.31
CA LEU A 119 -2.78 -15.71 -8.21
C LEU A 119 -3.44 -15.95 -6.85
N THR A 120 -3.29 -17.16 -6.29
CA THR A 120 -3.83 -17.50 -4.97
C THR A 120 -3.13 -16.72 -3.87
N ALA A 121 -1.78 -16.64 -3.93
CA ALA A 121 -0.99 -15.86 -2.99
C ALA A 121 -1.37 -14.38 -3.02
N ALA A 122 -1.49 -13.82 -4.22
CA ALA A 122 -1.88 -12.42 -4.41
C ALA A 122 -3.31 -12.15 -3.93
N GLY A 123 -4.25 -13.02 -4.27
CA GLY A 123 -5.65 -12.91 -3.83
C GLY A 123 -5.79 -12.96 -2.31
N LEU A 124 -5.09 -13.90 -1.64
CA LEU A 124 -5.08 -13.99 -0.18
C LEU A 124 -4.50 -12.74 0.48
N ASN A 125 -3.34 -12.26 -0.01
CA ASN A 125 -2.71 -11.05 0.48
C ASN A 125 -3.61 -9.82 0.28
N ALA A 126 -4.23 -9.70 -0.89
CA ALA A 126 -5.14 -8.62 -1.22
C ALA A 126 -6.39 -8.61 -0.32
N ALA A 127 -7.01 -9.77 -0.12
CA ALA A 127 -8.17 -9.92 0.76
C ALA A 127 -7.83 -9.54 2.21
N LEU A 128 -6.72 -10.06 2.75
CA LEU A 128 -6.27 -9.73 4.10
C LEU A 128 -5.94 -8.24 4.24
N PHE A 129 -5.35 -7.63 3.20
CA PHE A 129 -5.04 -6.20 3.20
C PHE A 129 -6.31 -5.34 3.17
N GLY A 130 -7.31 -5.71 2.36
CA GLY A 130 -8.62 -5.05 2.37
C GLY A 130 -9.32 -5.16 3.73
N VAL A 131 -9.35 -6.36 4.32
CA VAL A 131 -9.94 -6.59 5.66
C VAL A 131 -9.19 -5.80 6.74
N PHE A 132 -7.86 -5.67 6.63
CA PHE A 132 -7.06 -4.87 7.57
C PHE A 132 -7.54 -3.41 7.64
N HIS A 133 -8.04 -2.84 6.55
CA HIS A 133 -8.58 -1.49 6.53
C HIS A 133 -9.89 -1.33 7.32
N ALA A 134 -10.53 -2.43 7.74
CA ALA A 134 -11.69 -2.36 8.64
C ALA A 134 -11.34 -1.75 10.01
N VAL A 135 -10.06 -1.68 10.38
CA VAL A 135 -9.62 -0.93 11.58
C VAL A 135 -10.04 0.54 11.53
N ASN A 136 -10.17 1.11 10.34
CA ASN A 136 -10.61 2.49 10.15
C ASN A 136 -12.09 2.73 10.51
N LEU A 137 -12.87 1.67 10.78
CA LEU A 137 -14.23 1.80 11.34
C LEU A 137 -14.25 2.43 12.73
N ILE A 138 -13.13 2.43 13.46
CA ILE A 138 -13.01 3.04 14.79
C ILE A 138 -13.28 4.55 14.74
N GLY A 139 -12.97 5.23 13.63
CA GLY A 139 -13.19 6.68 13.48
C GLY A 139 -13.87 7.09 12.17
N GLY A 140 -14.13 6.16 11.27
CA GLY A 140 -14.63 6.42 9.92
C GLY A 140 -16.08 6.00 9.70
N ALA A 141 -16.73 6.61 8.72
CA ALA A 141 -18.07 6.22 8.28
C ALA A 141 -18.04 4.84 7.60
N PRO A 142 -18.92 3.89 7.95
CA PRO A 142 -18.86 2.51 7.45
C PRO A 142 -18.85 2.40 5.92
N GLY A 143 -19.61 3.23 5.21
CA GLY A 143 -19.64 3.24 3.75
C GLY A 143 -18.31 3.66 3.13
N ALA A 144 -17.67 4.70 3.67
CA ALA A 144 -16.35 5.17 3.21
C ALA A 144 -15.27 4.11 3.47
N VAL A 145 -15.27 3.51 4.66
CA VAL A 145 -14.33 2.43 5.02
C VAL A 145 -14.54 1.20 4.16
N GLY A 146 -15.79 0.84 3.82
CA GLY A 146 -16.07 -0.26 2.90
C GLY A 146 -15.48 -0.03 1.51
N ILE A 147 -15.65 1.17 0.95
CA ILE A 147 -15.07 1.55 -0.34
C ILE A 147 -13.53 1.53 -0.26
N GLN A 148 -12.96 2.10 0.80
CA GLN A 148 -11.52 2.08 1.04
C GLN A 148 -10.97 0.64 1.09
N ALA A 149 -11.65 -0.27 1.80
CA ALA A 149 -11.25 -1.67 1.91
C ALA A 149 -11.23 -2.38 0.56
N VAL A 150 -12.24 -2.12 -0.30
CA VAL A 150 -12.28 -2.66 -1.66
C VAL A 150 -11.15 -2.08 -2.52
N CYS A 151 -10.96 -0.77 -2.50
CA CYS A 151 -9.86 -0.11 -3.23
C CYS A 151 -8.49 -0.61 -2.77
N ALA A 152 -8.31 -0.77 -1.44
CA ALA A 152 -7.09 -1.32 -0.86
C ALA A 152 -6.86 -2.77 -1.30
N ALA A 153 -7.89 -3.61 -1.34
CA ALA A 153 -7.77 -4.98 -1.86
C ALA A 153 -7.33 -4.98 -3.33
N CYS A 154 -7.95 -4.17 -4.18
CA CYS A 154 -7.60 -4.08 -5.61
C CYS A 154 -6.17 -3.58 -5.81
N THR A 155 -5.77 -2.52 -5.12
CA THR A 155 -4.40 -1.99 -5.15
C THR A 155 -3.42 -3.00 -4.58
N GLY A 156 -3.80 -3.63 -3.48
CA GLY A 156 -3.03 -4.68 -2.83
C GLY A 156 -2.74 -5.87 -3.72
N PHE A 157 -3.70 -6.27 -4.53
CA PHE A 157 -3.53 -7.31 -5.54
C PHE A 157 -2.48 -6.91 -6.60
N ALA A 158 -2.54 -5.67 -7.08
CA ALA A 158 -1.58 -5.15 -8.03
C ALA A 158 -0.16 -5.04 -7.45
N LEU A 159 -0.03 -4.63 -6.18
CA LEU A 159 1.25 -4.54 -5.49
C LEU A 159 1.87 -5.94 -5.26
N CYS A 160 1.06 -6.99 -5.02
CA CYS A 160 1.53 -8.37 -5.05
C CYS A 160 2.05 -8.76 -6.44
N GLY A 161 1.34 -8.39 -7.51
CA GLY A 161 1.80 -8.55 -8.88
C GLY A 161 3.14 -7.86 -9.14
N THR A 162 3.30 -6.64 -8.60
CA THR A 162 4.55 -5.87 -8.68
C THR A 162 5.71 -6.64 -8.04
N VAL A 163 5.53 -7.13 -6.81
CA VAL A 163 6.58 -7.88 -6.11
C VAL A 163 6.92 -9.18 -6.83
N ALA A 164 5.93 -9.93 -7.30
CA ALA A 164 6.13 -11.15 -8.06
C ALA A 164 6.90 -10.89 -9.35
N TYR A 165 6.48 -9.88 -10.10
CA TYR A 165 7.02 -9.54 -11.42
C TYR A 165 8.45 -9.02 -11.35
N TYR A 166 8.73 -8.08 -10.44
CA TYR A 166 10.07 -7.49 -10.30
C TYR A 166 10.97 -8.29 -9.35
N ARG A 167 10.43 -9.24 -8.59
CA ARG A 167 11.13 -10.01 -7.55
C ARG A 167 11.80 -9.10 -6.50
N SER A 168 11.16 -8.00 -6.18
CA SER A 168 11.64 -7.01 -5.21
C SER A 168 10.45 -6.33 -4.56
N VAL A 169 10.53 -6.11 -3.24
CA VAL A 169 9.55 -5.34 -2.49
C VAL A 169 9.71 -3.82 -2.70
N VAL A 170 10.90 -3.38 -3.13
CA VAL A 170 11.24 -1.95 -3.24
C VAL A 170 10.30 -1.15 -4.13
N PRO A 171 9.92 -1.61 -5.35
CA PRO A 171 8.94 -0.88 -6.15
C PRO A 171 7.58 -0.72 -5.46
N ALA A 172 7.10 -1.76 -4.76
CA ALA A 172 5.83 -1.71 -4.04
C ALA A 172 5.87 -0.70 -2.88
N LEU A 173 6.97 -0.65 -2.11
CA LEU A 173 7.20 0.36 -1.07
C LEU A 173 7.07 1.79 -1.62
N GLY A 174 7.75 2.08 -2.75
CA GLY A 174 7.71 3.40 -3.37
C GLY A 174 6.33 3.77 -3.92
N ILE A 175 5.67 2.84 -4.61
CA ILE A 175 4.34 3.05 -5.19
C ILE A 175 3.32 3.34 -4.07
N HIS A 176 3.30 2.52 -3.03
CA HIS A 176 2.33 2.69 -1.95
C HIS A 176 2.58 3.96 -1.13
N ALA A 177 3.83 4.31 -0.87
CA ALA A 177 4.19 5.56 -0.23
C ALA A 177 3.63 6.77 -0.98
N LEU A 178 3.70 6.77 -2.31
CA LEU A 178 3.13 7.84 -3.14
C LEU A 178 1.60 7.82 -3.14
N ILE A 179 0.96 6.66 -3.24
CA ILE A 179 -0.50 6.54 -3.16
C ILE A 179 -1.00 7.14 -1.84
N ASN A 180 -0.37 6.78 -0.72
CA ASN A 180 -0.78 7.29 0.58
C ASN A 180 -0.50 8.79 0.74
N LEU A 181 0.64 9.28 0.23
CA LEU A 181 0.95 10.71 0.27
C LEU A 181 -0.11 11.53 -0.48
N PHE A 182 -0.45 11.14 -1.70
CA PHE A 182 -1.42 11.86 -2.51
C PHE A 182 -2.85 11.68 -1.96
N GLY A 183 -3.23 10.49 -1.53
CA GLY A 183 -4.51 10.24 -0.88
C GLY A 183 -4.69 11.02 0.42
N GLY A 184 -3.61 11.25 1.17
CA GLY A 184 -3.62 12.08 2.36
C GLY A 184 -3.72 13.58 2.08
N LEU A 185 -3.13 14.06 0.97
CA LEU A 185 -3.27 15.44 0.53
C LEU A 185 -4.70 15.77 0.04
N PHE A 186 -5.47 14.77 -0.36
CA PHE A 186 -6.83 14.90 -0.91
C PHE A 186 -7.80 14.00 -0.14
N PRO A 187 -8.25 14.40 1.05
CA PRO A 187 -9.01 13.55 1.95
C PRO A 187 -10.35 13.08 1.37
N ALA A 188 -10.76 11.92 1.87
CA ALA A 188 -11.79 11.03 1.33
C ALA A 188 -13.27 11.47 1.50
N ASP A 189 -13.55 12.66 1.99
CA ASP A 189 -14.93 13.24 1.95
C ASP A 189 -15.52 13.24 0.53
N ASN A 190 -14.77 12.73 -0.35
CA ASN A 190 -14.81 12.81 -1.79
C ASN A 190 -15.25 11.51 -2.48
N LEU A 191 -15.61 10.47 -1.74
CA LEU A 191 -16.09 9.20 -2.30
C LEU A 191 -17.54 9.28 -2.86
N ARG A 192 -18.05 10.50 -3.12
CA ARG A 192 -19.33 10.74 -3.79
C ARG A 192 -19.11 11.21 -5.22
N GLY A 193 -19.98 10.81 -6.13
CA GLY A 193 -19.95 11.24 -7.52
C GLY A 193 -18.62 10.94 -8.24
N ALA A 194 -17.92 11.96 -8.73
CA ALA A 194 -16.67 11.82 -9.49
C ALA A 194 -15.57 11.07 -8.73
N GLY A 195 -15.49 11.24 -7.40
CA GLY A 195 -14.51 10.54 -6.59
C GLY A 195 -14.69 9.03 -6.61
N LEU A 196 -15.94 8.57 -6.52
CA LEU A 196 -16.25 7.14 -6.60
C LEU A 196 -15.92 6.56 -7.98
N LEU A 197 -16.22 7.31 -9.06
CA LEU A 197 -15.90 6.88 -10.42
C LEU A 197 -14.39 6.77 -10.64
N VAL A 198 -13.61 7.77 -10.20
CA VAL A 198 -12.15 7.77 -10.32
C VAL A 198 -11.55 6.63 -9.50
N SER A 199 -11.98 6.44 -8.25
CA SER A 199 -11.50 5.34 -7.41
C SER A 199 -11.84 3.97 -8.00
N GLY A 200 -13.05 3.80 -8.52
CA GLY A 200 -13.47 2.58 -9.21
C GLY A 200 -12.65 2.30 -10.47
N PHE A 201 -12.37 3.31 -11.27
CA PHE A 201 -11.49 3.20 -12.44
C PHE A 201 -10.06 2.82 -12.04
N CYS A 202 -9.47 3.51 -11.05
CA CYS A 202 -8.14 3.19 -10.53
C CYS A 202 -8.07 1.76 -9.98
N ALA A 203 -9.09 1.32 -9.24
CA ALA A 203 -9.18 -0.03 -8.71
C ALA A 203 -9.23 -1.08 -9.84
N ALA A 204 -10.06 -0.87 -10.86
CA ALA A 204 -10.15 -1.77 -12.01
C ALA A 204 -8.83 -1.87 -12.77
N CYS A 205 -8.18 -0.74 -13.06
CA CYS A 205 -6.87 -0.72 -13.71
C CYS A 205 -5.79 -1.40 -12.85
N SER A 206 -5.86 -1.25 -11.52
CA SER A 206 -4.95 -1.94 -10.59
C SER A 206 -5.10 -3.47 -10.71
N VAL A 207 -6.33 -3.98 -10.73
CA VAL A 207 -6.57 -5.42 -10.90
C VAL A 207 -6.04 -5.92 -12.23
N LEU A 208 -6.28 -5.19 -13.33
CA LEU A 208 -5.79 -5.57 -14.67
C LEU A 208 -4.26 -5.59 -14.72
N ALA A 209 -3.60 -4.58 -14.15
CA ALA A 209 -2.13 -4.53 -14.09
C ALA A 209 -1.57 -5.69 -13.24
N GLY A 210 -2.19 -5.98 -12.09
CA GLY A 210 -1.83 -7.10 -11.23
C GLY A 210 -1.97 -8.46 -11.95
N LEU A 211 -3.10 -8.69 -12.60
CA LEU A 211 -3.33 -9.90 -13.40
C LEU A 211 -2.29 -10.06 -14.50
N TRP A 212 -1.99 -8.98 -15.22
CA TRP A 212 -0.98 -9.02 -16.27
C TRP A 212 0.40 -9.39 -15.71
N MET A 213 0.83 -8.76 -14.62
CA MET A 213 2.14 -9.03 -14.00
C MET A 213 2.25 -10.46 -13.47
N LEU A 214 1.20 -10.96 -12.82
CA LEU A 214 1.18 -12.33 -12.28
C LEU A 214 1.22 -13.39 -13.39
N ARG A 215 0.45 -13.21 -14.47
CA ARG A 215 0.48 -14.10 -15.64
C ARG A 215 1.84 -14.08 -16.35
N ALA A 216 2.44 -12.89 -16.49
CA ALA A 216 3.77 -12.76 -17.08
C ALA A 216 4.87 -13.44 -16.24
N GLU A 217 4.71 -13.49 -14.91
CA GLU A 217 5.61 -14.26 -14.04
C GLU A 217 5.38 -15.78 -14.16
N GLU A 218 4.14 -16.25 -14.27
CA GLU A 218 3.82 -17.66 -14.48
C GLU A 218 4.40 -18.17 -15.82
N ASN A 219 4.16 -17.46 -16.92
CA ASN A 219 4.66 -17.84 -18.24
C ASN A 219 6.20 -17.86 -18.29
N GLY A 220 6.86 -16.87 -17.67
CA GLY A 220 8.33 -16.84 -17.64
C GLY A 220 8.98 -17.95 -16.81
N LYS A 221 8.22 -18.66 -15.96
CA LYS A 221 8.72 -19.87 -15.27
C LYS A 221 8.70 -21.10 -16.19
N HIS A 222 7.73 -21.18 -17.08
CA HIS A 222 7.64 -22.30 -18.04
C HIS A 222 8.74 -22.26 -19.10
N GLU A 223 9.17 -21.07 -19.56
CA GLU A 223 10.25 -20.91 -20.54
C GLU A 223 11.66 -21.26 -20.00
N THR A 224 11.86 -21.26 -18.69
CA THR A 224 13.17 -21.54 -18.06
C THR A 224 13.35 -23.02 -17.69
N VAL A 225 12.37 -23.88 -17.94
CA VAL A 225 12.39 -25.33 -17.62
C VAL A 225 12.70 -26.18 -18.87
N HIS A 226 12.85 -25.56 -20.03
CA HIS A 226 13.29 -26.17 -21.28
C HIS A 226 14.67 -25.65 -21.67
#